data_76b8eeac16fa372072faa2b5950dc3a5
#
_entry.id   76b8eeac16fa372072faa2b5950dc3a5
#
_cell.length_a   1.000
_cell.length_b   1.000
_cell.length_c   1.000
_cell.angle_alpha   90.00
_cell.angle_beta   90.00
_cell.angle_gamma   90.00
#
_symmetry.space_group_name_H-M   'P 1'
#
loop_
_entity.id
_entity.type
_entity.pdbx_description
1 polymer ?
#
loop_
_entity_poly.entity_id
_entity_poly.type
_entity_poly.pdbx_seq_one_letter_code
_entity_poly.pdbx_strand_id
1 'polypeptide(L)'
;MKFQSYLAVCFLLWMHFDLFANNQIKTAIGAQIKINGLLWDAHEVTVGQVKQFVQQTAFISRAEKEGGGSIYEAGWVVKKGWTWLSPFGVLAKDDEPAVHLTFDEAQKICQHQGKRLPKDTEWVNAAYLEQRQSPPAGFTQWKRYKFPHGDSAKESHCLDGCSANK
;
A
#
# COMPACT_ATOMS: atom_id res chain seq x y z
N MET A 1 -0.35 -40.37 -40.44
CA MET A 1 -0.53 -38.90 -40.41
C MET A 1 -1.64 -38.55 -39.43
N LYS A 2 -1.36 -38.46 -38.11
CA LYS A 2 -2.29 -37.94 -37.04
C LYS A 2 -1.53 -37.66 -35.75
N PHE A 3 -0.46 -36.89 -35.75
CA PHE A 3 0.31 -36.56 -34.53
C PHE A 3 0.63 -35.07 -34.35
N GLN A 4 -0.07 -34.17 -35.07
CA GLN A 4 0.28 -32.75 -35.06
C GLN A 4 -0.74 -31.83 -34.40
N SER A 5 -1.85 -32.36 -33.83
CA SER A 5 -2.93 -31.51 -33.28
C SER A 5 -2.90 -31.30 -31.75
N TYR A 6 -2.11 -32.05 -31.00
CA TYR A 6 -2.18 -31.98 -29.52
C TYR A 6 -1.17 -31.01 -28.89
N LEU A 7 -0.12 -30.61 -29.60
CA LEU A 7 0.88 -29.67 -29.08
C LEU A 7 0.39 -28.21 -29.08
N ALA A 8 -0.48 -27.84 -29.99
CA ALA A 8 -0.98 -26.47 -30.10
C ALA A 8 -1.98 -26.11 -28.99
N VAL A 9 -2.75 -27.07 -28.48
CA VAL A 9 -3.77 -26.84 -27.45
C VAL A 9 -3.13 -26.65 -26.07
N CYS A 10 -2.05 -27.36 -25.74
CA CYS A 10 -1.33 -27.16 -24.49
C CYS A 10 -0.62 -25.80 -24.40
N PHE A 11 -0.11 -25.28 -25.51
CA PHE A 11 0.57 -23.99 -25.53
C PHE A 11 -0.39 -22.81 -25.36
N LEU A 12 -1.62 -22.89 -25.90
CA LEU A 12 -2.65 -21.88 -25.74
C LEU A 12 -3.23 -21.86 -24.31
N LEU A 13 -3.34 -23.00 -23.65
CA LEU A 13 -3.79 -23.08 -22.25
C LEU A 13 -2.75 -22.51 -21.26
N TRP A 14 -1.47 -22.64 -21.54
CA TRP A 14 -0.41 -22.07 -20.70
C TRP A 14 -0.33 -20.55 -20.80
N MET A 15 -0.47 -19.99 -22.01
CA MET A 15 -0.52 -18.52 -22.21
C MET A 15 -1.74 -17.88 -21.55
N HIS A 16 -2.88 -18.57 -21.44
CA HIS A 16 -4.08 -18.04 -20.78
C HIS A 16 -3.97 -18.07 -19.26
N PHE A 17 -3.22 -19.00 -18.68
CA PHE A 17 -3.02 -19.09 -17.23
C PHE A 17 -2.15 -17.93 -16.70
N ASP A 18 -1.09 -17.59 -17.42
CA ASP A 18 -0.21 -16.45 -17.05
C ASP A 18 -0.92 -15.10 -17.19
N LEU A 19 -1.81 -14.93 -18.17
CA LEU A 19 -2.62 -13.72 -18.33
C LEU A 19 -3.65 -13.57 -17.20
N PHE A 20 -4.26 -14.67 -16.74
CA PHE A 20 -5.24 -14.66 -15.65
C PHE A 20 -4.57 -14.37 -14.31
N ALA A 21 -3.43 -14.98 -14.01
CA ALA A 21 -2.68 -14.73 -12.78
C ALA A 21 -2.18 -13.27 -12.71
N ASN A 22 -1.67 -12.73 -13.81
CA ASN A 22 -1.19 -11.35 -13.88
C ASN A 22 -2.33 -10.32 -13.78
N ASN A 23 -3.53 -10.66 -14.24
CA ASN A 23 -4.71 -9.78 -14.16
C ASN A 23 -5.32 -9.78 -12.75
N GLN A 24 -5.27 -10.89 -12.02
CA GLN A 24 -5.72 -10.97 -10.62
C GLN A 24 -4.81 -10.16 -9.68
N ILE A 25 -3.50 -10.19 -9.89
CA ILE A 25 -2.55 -9.37 -9.11
C ILE A 25 -2.76 -7.88 -9.40
N LYS A 26 -3.00 -7.48 -10.65
CA LYS A 26 -3.33 -6.07 -11.00
C LYS A 26 -4.62 -5.58 -10.34
N THR A 27 -5.61 -6.43 -10.17
CA THR A 27 -6.90 -6.06 -9.57
C THR A 27 -6.77 -5.91 -8.04
N ALA A 28 -5.90 -6.68 -7.39
CA ALA A 28 -5.65 -6.57 -5.95
C ALA A 28 -4.84 -5.32 -5.57
N ILE A 29 -3.84 -4.94 -6.38
CA ILE A 29 -2.96 -3.77 -6.13
C ILE A 29 -3.65 -2.43 -6.47
N GLY A 30 -4.75 -2.42 -7.20
CA GLY A 30 -5.48 -1.21 -7.60
C GLY A 30 -6.89 -1.10 -7.02
N ALA A 31 -7.24 -1.91 -6.02
CA ALA A 31 -8.55 -1.85 -5.39
C ALA A 31 -8.77 -0.46 -4.78
N GLN A 32 -9.91 0.15 -5.10
CA GLN A 32 -10.30 1.45 -4.58
C GLN A 32 -11.63 1.37 -3.86
N ILE A 33 -11.75 2.15 -2.80
CA ILE A 33 -12.96 2.29 -1.99
C ILE A 33 -13.46 3.72 -2.12
N LYS A 34 -14.75 3.88 -2.34
CA LYS A 34 -15.37 5.22 -2.40
C LYS A 34 -15.78 5.67 -0.99
N ILE A 35 -15.19 6.77 -0.52
CA ILE A 35 -15.50 7.40 0.76
C ILE A 35 -15.72 8.89 0.51
N ASN A 36 -16.87 9.45 0.89
CA ASN A 36 -17.22 10.87 0.71
C ASN A 36 -17.04 11.39 -0.73
N GLY A 37 -17.41 10.59 -1.72
CA GLY A 37 -17.27 10.97 -3.13
C GLY A 37 -15.86 10.87 -3.70
N LEU A 38 -14.84 10.58 -2.88
CA LEU A 38 -13.47 10.34 -3.29
C LEU A 38 -13.21 8.84 -3.48
N LEU A 39 -12.33 8.52 -4.42
CA LEU A 39 -11.79 7.17 -4.56
C LEU A 39 -10.47 7.08 -3.79
N TRP A 40 -10.43 6.15 -2.85
CA TRP A 40 -9.26 5.85 -2.01
C TRP A 40 -8.65 4.54 -2.45
N ASP A 41 -7.33 4.49 -2.52
CA ASP A 41 -6.66 3.20 -2.61
C ASP A 41 -6.92 2.40 -1.33
N ALA A 42 -7.26 1.13 -1.48
CA ALA A 42 -7.58 0.26 -0.35
C ALA A 42 -6.36 -0.10 0.50
N HIS A 43 -5.18 0.13 -0.04
CA HIS A 43 -3.89 -0.17 0.59
C HIS A 43 -2.91 0.98 0.35
N GLU A 44 -1.87 1.02 1.14
CA GLU A 44 -0.71 1.89 0.93
C GLU A 44 -0.06 1.62 -0.43
N VAL A 45 0.66 2.62 -0.93
CA VAL A 45 1.47 2.43 -2.15
C VAL A 45 2.50 1.34 -1.91
N THR A 46 2.52 0.34 -2.80
CA THR A 46 3.38 -0.83 -2.64
C THR A 46 4.76 -0.63 -3.28
N VAL A 47 5.72 -1.45 -2.85
CA VAL A 47 7.07 -1.53 -3.44
C VAL A 47 7.00 -1.78 -4.95
N GLY A 48 6.09 -2.66 -5.41
CA GLY A 48 5.89 -2.92 -6.84
C GLY A 48 5.43 -1.70 -7.62
N GLN A 49 4.54 -0.87 -7.04
CA GLN A 49 4.11 0.38 -7.66
C GLN A 49 5.26 1.41 -7.74
N VAL A 50 6.08 1.51 -6.71
CA VAL A 50 7.27 2.39 -6.74
C VAL A 50 8.29 1.87 -7.73
N LYS A 51 8.51 0.55 -7.87
CA LYS A 51 9.37 -0.02 -8.93
C LYS A 51 8.91 0.41 -10.33
N GLN A 52 7.61 0.36 -10.61
CA GLN A 52 7.07 0.82 -11.90
C GLN A 52 7.33 2.31 -12.12
N PHE A 53 7.12 3.14 -11.10
CA PHE A 53 7.44 4.57 -11.14
C PHE A 53 8.92 4.81 -11.44
N VAL A 54 9.82 4.13 -10.75
CA VAL A 54 11.28 4.21 -10.94
C VAL A 54 11.68 3.80 -12.37
N GLN A 55 11.13 2.72 -12.88
CA GLN A 55 11.41 2.26 -14.26
C GLN A 55 11.00 3.29 -15.33
N GLN A 56 9.93 4.05 -15.08
CA GLN A 56 9.41 5.03 -16.04
C GLN A 56 10.05 6.41 -15.92
N THR A 57 10.61 6.74 -14.75
CA THR A 57 11.07 8.11 -14.45
C THR A 57 12.55 8.21 -14.10
N ALA A 58 13.24 7.09 -13.94
CA ALA A 58 14.60 7.01 -13.40
C ALA A 58 14.74 7.73 -12.02
N PHE A 59 13.65 7.71 -11.23
CA PHE A 59 13.60 8.35 -9.92
C PHE A 59 14.57 7.67 -8.94
N ILE A 60 15.26 8.48 -8.13
CA ILE A 60 16.12 8.04 -7.02
C ILE A 60 15.63 8.77 -5.77
N SER A 61 15.25 8.02 -4.74
CA SER A 61 14.74 8.58 -3.49
C SER A 61 15.84 9.28 -2.68
N ARG A 62 15.41 10.12 -1.74
CA ARG A 62 16.31 10.77 -0.79
C ARG A 62 17.07 9.73 0.06
N ALA A 63 16.38 8.69 0.53
CA ALA A 63 17.01 7.63 1.30
C ALA A 63 18.12 6.90 0.52
N GLU A 64 17.93 6.68 -0.80
CA GLU A 64 18.97 6.12 -1.66
C GLU A 64 20.15 7.08 -1.82
N LYS A 65 19.90 8.38 -2.03
CA LYS A 65 20.94 9.41 -2.17
C LYS A 65 21.76 9.64 -0.90
N GLU A 66 21.11 9.58 0.26
CA GLU A 66 21.72 9.78 1.57
C GLU A 66 22.29 8.48 2.19
N GLY A 67 22.13 7.36 1.48
CA GLY A 67 22.66 6.05 1.90
C GLY A 67 21.85 5.34 2.98
N GLY A 68 20.63 5.83 3.30
CA GLY A 68 19.73 5.19 4.24
C GLY A 68 18.52 6.03 4.62
N GLY A 69 17.52 5.37 5.17
CA GLY A 69 16.28 5.97 5.67
C GLY A 69 16.35 6.31 7.15
N SER A 70 15.59 7.33 7.57
CA SER A 70 15.46 7.73 8.97
C SER A 70 14.37 6.94 9.67
N ILE A 71 14.65 6.50 10.90
CA ILE A 71 13.69 5.92 11.83
C ILE A 71 13.78 6.58 13.19
N TYR A 72 12.79 6.37 14.04
CA TYR A 72 12.78 6.88 15.39
C TYR A 72 13.09 5.77 16.41
N GLU A 73 14.26 5.89 17.10
CA GLU A 73 14.69 5.02 18.20
C GLU A 73 15.19 5.92 19.32
N ALA A 74 14.34 6.27 20.29
CA ALA A 74 14.69 7.28 21.33
C ALA A 74 15.29 8.58 20.75
N GLY A 75 15.08 8.85 19.47
CA GLY A 75 15.58 9.93 18.62
C GLY A 75 15.64 9.52 17.17
N TRP A 76 15.77 10.49 16.26
CA TRP A 76 15.90 10.21 14.83
C TRP A 76 17.30 9.66 14.51
N VAL A 77 17.35 8.49 13.89
CA VAL A 77 18.58 7.84 13.43
C VAL A 77 18.47 7.42 11.97
N VAL A 78 19.57 7.49 11.25
CA VAL A 78 19.65 7.01 9.86
C VAL A 78 20.14 5.56 9.88
N LYS A 79 19.39 4.67 9.26
CA LYS A 79 19.77 3.26 9.08
C LYS A 79 20.36 3.07 7.69
N LYS A 80 21.64 2.74 7.64
CA LYS A 80 22.38 2.52 6.39
C LYS A 80 21.72 1.43 5.54
N GLY A 81 21.47 1.73 4.26
CA GLY A 81 20.88 0.80 3.29
C GLY A 81 19.36 0.61 3.42
N TRP A 82 18.69 1.25 4.38
CA TRP A 82 17.24 1.21 4.47
C TRP A 82 16.63 2.18 3.46
N THR A 83 15.83 1.67 2.56
CA THR A 83 15.19 2.43 1.48
C THR A 83 13.78 1.91 1.26
N TRP A 84 13.02 2.51 0.35
CA TRP A 84 11.71 2.00 -0.05
C TRP A 84 11.77 0.56 -0.60
N LEU A 85 12.91 0.15 -1.18
CA LEU A 85 13.13 -1.20 -1.72
C LEU A 85 13.61 -2.20 -0.65
N SER A 86 14.24 -1.71 0.40
CA SER A 86 14.83 -2.52 1.49
C SER A 86 14.52 -1.87 2.84
N PRO A 87 13.25 -1.85 3.29
CA PRO A 87 12.78 -1.04 4.42
C PRO A 87 13.45 -1.40 5.76
N PHE A 88 13.93 -2.62 5.89
CA PHE A 88 14.61 -3.12 7.10
C PHE A 88 16.01 -3.68 6.77
N GLY A 89 16.65 -3.16 5.71
CA GLY A 89 17.94 -3.65 5.22
C GLY A 89 17.87 -4.95 4.43
N VAL A 90 16.67 -5.49 4.21
CA VAL A 90 16.39 -6.66 3.38
C VAL A 90 15.41 -6.29 2.27
N LEU A 91 15.56 -6.95 1.12
CA LEU A 91 14.73 -6.69 -0.04
C LEU A 91 13.26 -7.00 0.27
N ALA A 92 12.38 -6.03 0.04
CA ALA A 92 10.96 -6.18 0.22
C ALA A 92 10.28 -6.87 -0.98
N LYS A 93 9.12 -7.49 -0.72
CA LYS A 93 8.26 -8.02 -1.78
C LYS A 93 7.48 -6.89 -2.46
N ASP A 94 6.96 -7.16 -3.65
CA ASP A 94 6.24 -6.16 -4.43
C ASP A 94 4.89 -5.73 -3.81
N ASP A 95 4.29 -6.57 -2.98
CA ASP A 95 3.03 -6.32 -2.29
C ASP A 95 3.21 -5.65 -0.90
N GLU A 96 4.44 -5.48 -0.43
CA GLU A 96 4.71 -4.78 0.83
C GLU A 96 4.60 -3.26 0.67
N PRO A 97 4.19 -2.52 1.74
CA PRO A 97 4.14 -1.05 1.70
C PRO A 97 5.52 -0.43 1.45
N ALA A 98 5.56 0.58 0.58
CA ALA A 98 6.76 1.36 0.35
C ALA A 98 6.94 2.42 1.45
N VAL A 99 8.07 2.39 2.13
CA VAL A 99 8.43 3.32 3.21
C VAL A 99 9.74 4.06 2.90
N HIS A 100 10.25 4.88 3.82
CA HIS A 100 11.45 5.71 3.61
C HIS A 100 11.37 6.65 2.39
N LEU A 101 10.16 7.16 2.14
CA LEU A 101 9.88 8.20 1.16
C LEU A 101 9.53 9.50 1.89
N THR A 102 10.01 10.63 1.38
CA THR A 102 9.59 11.94 1.87
C THR A 102 8.18 12.27 1.39
N PHE A 103 7.54 13.28 2.00
CA PHE A 103 6.23 13.77 1.56
C PHE A 103 6.22 14.15 0.08
N ASP A 104 7.23 14.90 -0.38
CA ASP A 104 7.33 15.33 -1.78
C ASP A 104 7.51 14.17 -2.76
N GLU A 105 8.22 13.13 -2.34
CA GLU A 105 8.40 11.90 -3.12
C GLU A 105 7.09 11.11 -3.22
N ALA A 106 6.39 10.93 -2.10
CA ALA A 106 5.08 10.31 -2.06
C ALA A 106 4.07 11.07 -2.94
N GLN A 107 4.09 12.41 -2.89
CA GLN A 107 3.25 13.26 -3.74
C GLN A 107 3.55 13.04 -5.23
N LYS A 108 4.83 12.99 -5.64
CA LYS A 108 5.23 12.74 -7.02
C LYS A 108 4.77 11.35 -7.51
N ILE A 109 4.90 10.33 -6.68
CA ILE A 109 4.44 8.97 -7.00
C ILE A 109 2.93 8.96 -7.21
N CYS A 110 2.15 9.59 -6.32
CA CYS A 110 0.70 9.71 -6.47
C CYS A 110 0.32 10.47 -7.75
N GLN A 111 0.96 11.60 -8.02
CA GLN A 111 0.70 12.42 -9.23
C GLN A 111 0.99 11.64 -10.52
N HIS A 112 2.07 10.87 -10.54
CA HIS A 112 2.41 10.01 -11.68
C HIS A 112 1.32 8.97 -11.98
N GLN A 113 0.60 8.53 -10.96
CA GLN A 113 -0.53 7.59 -11.08
C GLN A 113 -1.88 8.31 -11.35
N GLY A 114 -1.88 9.63 -11.60
CA GLY A 114 -3.11 10.42 -11.75
C GLY A 114 -3.89 10.61 -10.45
N LYS A 115 -3.22 10.47 -9.30
CA LYS A 115 -3.77 10.57 -7.95
C LYS A 115 -3.12 11.71 -7.16
N ARG A 116 -3.53 11.89 -5.93
CA ARG A 116 -2.90 12.81 -4.97
C ARG A 116 -2.92 12.22 -3.57
N LEU A 117 -2.09 12.76 -2.71
CA LEU A 117 -2.21 12.52 -1.27
C LEU A 117 -3.53 13.13 -0.74
N PRO A 118 -4.17 12.52 0.24
CA PRO A 118 -5.34 13.09 0.89
C PRO A 118 -4.98 14.38 1.66
N LYS A 119 -5.95 15.27 1.80
CA LYS A 119 -5.86 16.35 2.77
C LYS A 119 -6.05 15.77 4.18
N ASP A 120 -5.51 16.43 5.19
CA ASP A 120 -5.65 16.03 6.59
C ASP A 120 -7.12 15.79 6.98
N THR A 121 -8.01 16.74 6.65
CA THR A 121 -9.44 16.63 6.92
C THR A 121 -10.13 15.47 6.19
N GLU A 122 -9.69 15.15 4.98
CA GLU A 122 -10.19 14.00 4.22
C GLU A 122 -9.79 12.70 4.90
N TRP A 123 -8.50 12.59 5.28
CA TRP A 123 -7.96 11.43 5.95
C TRP A 123 -8.61 11.22 7.32
N VAL A 124 -8.71 12.26 8.14
CA VAL A 124 -9.35 12.21 9.46
C VAL A 124 -10.82 11.78 9.35
N ASN A 125 -11.55 12.29 8.35
CA ASN A 125 -12.93 11.86 8.13
C ASN A 125 -13.03 10.42 7.65
N ALA A 126 -12.13 9.97 6.77
CA ALA A 126 -12.12 8.57 6.31
C ALA A 126 -11.77 7.60 7.44
N ALA A 127 -10.83 7.98 8.33
CA ALA A 127 -10.33 7.09 9.38
C ALA A 127 -11.23 7.04 10.62
N TYR A 128 -11.89 8.16 10.99
CA TYR A 128 -12.54 8.29 12.30
C TYR A 128 -14.06 8.50 12.25
N LEU A 129 -14.64 8.84 11.10
CA LEU A 129 -16.08 9.03 10.95
C LEU A 129 -16.70 7.80 10.29
N GLU A 130 -17.62 7.13 11.01
CA GLU A 130 -18.36 6.01 10.44
C GLU A 130 -19.36 6.50 9.38
N GLN A 131 -19.16 6.12 8.13
CA GLN A 131 -19.94 6.61 7.00
C GLN A 131 -20.70 5.52 6.27
N ARG A 132 -20.49 4.26 6.62
CA ARG A 132 -21.16 3.12 5.99
C ARG A 132 -22.66 3.16 6.29
N GLN A 133 -23.48 2.90 5.28
CA GLN A 133 -24.94 2.82 5.45
C GLN A 133 -25.33 1.65 6.38
N SER A 134 -24.55 0.58 6.36
CA SER A 134 -24.72 -0.58 7.24
C SER A 134 -23.41 -0.79 8.00
N PRO A 135 -23.20 -0.05 9.11
CA PRO A 135 -21.99 -0.19 9.90
C PRO A 135 -21.95 -1.57 10.58
N PRO A 136 -20.76 -2.12 10.84
CA PRO A 136 -20.63 -3.36 11.59
C PRO A 136 -21.07 -3.20 13.04
N ALA A 137 -21.25 -4.32 13.75
CA ALA A 137 -21.62 -4.31 15.17
C ALA A 137 -20.66 -3.44 16.00
N GLY A 138 -21.22 -2.64 16.89
CA GLY A 138 -20.46 -1.69 17.72
C GLY A 138 -20.20 -0.33 17.07
N PHE A 139 -20.54 -0.15 15.79
CA PHE A 139 -20.40 1.14 15.09
C PHE A 139 -21.77 1.74 14.79
N THR A 140 -21.85 3.07 14.81
CA THR A 140 -23.06 3.86 14.51
C THR A 140 -22.75 4.81 13.36
N GLN A 141 -23.58 4.81 12.33
CA GLN A 141 -23.44 5.72 11.19
C GLN A 141 -23.38 7.19 11.67
N TRP A 142 -22.48 7.95 11.06
CA TRP A 142 -22.20 9.36 11.34
C TRP A 142 -21.60 9.65 12.73
N LYS A 143 -21.29 8.61 13.52
CA LYS A 143 -20.54 8.79 14.77
C LYS A 143 -19.04 8.90 14.45
N ARG A 144 -18.37 9.85 15.11
CA ARG A 144 -16.90 9.96 15.12
C ARG A 144 -16.36 9.17 16.31
N TYR A 145 -15.35 8.34 16.03
CA TYR A 145 -14.67 7.51 17.02
C TYR A 145 -13.30 8.07 17.37
N LYS A 146 -12.75 7.69 18.53
CA LYS A 146 -11.40 8.10 18.96
C LYS A 146 -10.30 7.42 18.15
N PHE A 147 -10.57 6.20 17.69
CA PHE A 147 -9.65 5.38 16.90
C PHE A 147 -10.40 4.82 15.68
N PRO A 148 -9.69 4.44 14.60
CA PRO A 148 -10.32 3.85 13.41
C PRO A 148 -11.14 2.58 13.68
N HIS A 149 -10.83 1.87 14.77
CA HIS A 149 -11.51 0.64 15.21
C HIS A 149 -12.47 0.86 16.38
N GLY A 150 -12.78 2.11 16.80
CA GLY A 150 -13.76 2.41 17.84
C GLY A 150 -13.27 3.40 18.90
N ASP A 151 -13.88 3.37 20.08
CA ASP A 151 -13.55 4.29 21.20
C ASP A 151 -12.53 3.71 22.19
N SER A 152 -12.10 2.45 22.01
CA SER A 152 -11.12 1.78 22.86
C SER A 152 -9.73 1.75 22.20
N ALA A 153 -8.68 2.04 22.94
CA ALA A 153 -7.30 1.84 22.51
C ALA A 153 -6.87 0.37 22.51
N LYS A 154 -7.69 -0.53 23.07
CA LYS A 154 -7.45 -1.97 23.07
C LYS A 154 -7.43 -2.44 21.61
N GLU A 155 -6.43 -3.19 21.21
CA GLU A 155 -6.20 -3.63 19.83
C GLU A 155 -5.57 -2.59 18.87
N SER A 156 -5.25 -1.39 19.36
CA SER A 156 -4.42 -0.45 18.59
C SER A 156 -2.99 -0.97 18.51
N HIS A 157 -2.40 -0.91 17.31
CA HIS A 157 -0.96 -1.13 17.18
C HIS A 157 -0.20 0.04 17.77
N CYS A 158 0.74 -0.24 18.67
CA CYS A 158 1.63 0.75 19.22
C CYS A 158 3.02 0.15 19.50
N LEU A 159 4.02 1.01 19.62
CA LEU A 159 5.42 0.59 19.81
C LEU A 159 5.67 -0.02 21.18
N ASP A 160 4.91 0.39 22.21
CA ASP A 160 5.14 -0.02 23.60
C ASP A 160 3.87 -0.56 24.27
N GLY A 161 3.81 -1.87 24.45
CA GLY A 161 2.88 -2.52 25.38
C GLY A 161 1.39 -2.42 25.10
N CYS A 162 0.96 -1.73 24.06
CA CYS A 162 -0.45 -1.68 23.69
C CYS A 162 -0.83 -2.80 22.70
N SER A 163 0.07 -3.66 22.32
CA SER A 163 -0.31 -4.85 21.56
C SER A 163 -1.08 -5.76 22.51
N ALA A 164 -2.37 -5.85 22.28
CA ALA A 164 -3.10 -6.98 22.77
C ALA A 164 -2.48 -8.22 22.14
N ASN A 165 -2.15 -9.14 22.98
CA ASN A 165 -1.91 -10.54 22.67
C ASN A 165 -0.72 -10.84 21.75
N LYS A 166 0.31 -11.18 22.40
CA LYS A 166 1.21 -12.22 21.93
C LYS A 166 0.50 -13.57 21.91
#